data_4bae1ad4e883fe39c53da00278ccb7ea
#
_entry.id   4bae1ad4e883fe39c53da00278ccb7ea
#
_cell.length_a   1.000
_cell.length_b   1.000
_cell.length_c   1.000
_cell.angle_alpha   90.00
_cell.angle_beta   90.00
_cell.angle_gamma   90.00
#
_symmetry.space_group_name_H-M   'P 1'
#
loop_
_entity.id
_entity.type
_entity.pdbx_description
1 polymer ?
#
loop_
_entity_poly.entity_id
_entity_poly.type
_entity_poly.pdbx_seq_one_letter_code
_entity_poly.pdbx_strand_id
1 'polypeptide(L)'
;MPHREPGQLAVCARSGTRYREQAIADAAAQYDRIRDLPRLLRATVEELDDTSIKGQRNRVARLLRLARNAARSGRAGHWTYDPHHHVSILGALKAEQAELDARTVRTHDEVAPPVYARTPIST
;
A
#
# COMPACT_ATOMS: atom_id res chain seq x y z
N MET A 1 25.65 28.97 23.26
CA MET A 1 24.45 28.35 22.64
C MET A 1 24.70 26.86 22.49
N PRO A 2 23.91 26.05 23.19
CA PRO A 2 24.08 24.62 23.02
C PRO A 2 23.65 24.23 21.62
N HIS A 3 24.44 23.48 20.95
CA HIS A 3 24.11 22.91 19.66
C HIS A 3 23.77 21.43 19.85
N ARG A 4 22.91 20.93 18.99
CA ARG A 4 22.48 19.54 19.08
C ARG A 4 23.60 18.62 18.70
N GLU A 5 23.74 17.55 19.46
CA GLU A 5 24.66 16.50 19.10
C GLU A 5 24.12 15.71 17.90
N PRO A 6 25.00 15.15 17.07
CA PRO A 6 24.54 14.33 15.92
C PRO A 6 23.61 13.21 16.31
N GLY A 7 23.80 12.60 17.48
CA GLY A 7 22.91 11.54 17.97
C GLY A 7 21.50 12.00 18.21
N GLN A 8 21.30 13.23 18.69
CA GLN A 8 19.98 13.77 18.92
C GLN A 8 19.22 13.99 17.62
N LEU A 9 19.91 14.47 16.59
CA LEU A 9 19.31 14.63 15.27
C LEU A 9 18.86 13.30 14.69
N ALA A 10 19.70 12.27 14.82
CA ALA A 10 19.35 10.92 14.34
C ALA A 10 18.15 10.36 15.08
N VAL A 11 18.05 10.56 16.39
CA VAL A 11 16.91 10.11 17.18
C VAL A 11 15.63 10.82 16.73
N CYS A 12 15.69 12.12 16.50
CA CYS A 12 14.54 12.87 16.02
C CYS A 12 14.06 12.37 14.67
N ALA A 13 15.00 12.09 13.75
CA ALA A 13 14.67 11.56 12.44
C ALA A 13 13.98 10.20 12.54
N ARG A 14 14.49 9.31 13.39
CA ARG A 14 13.87 8.01 13.62
C ARG A 14 12.49 8.12 14.20
N SER A 15 12.29 9.04 15.15
CA SER A 15 10.99 9.27 15.76
C SER A 15 9.97 9.76 14.73
N GLY A 16 10.39 10.67 13.84
CA GLY A 16 9.53 11.14 12.76
C GLY A 16 9.15 10.03 11.79
N THR A 17 10.11 9.17 11.45
CA THR A 17 9.87 8.02 10.58
C THR A 17 8.89 7.04 11.22
N ARG A 18 9.05 6.73 12.49
CA ARG A 18 8.15 5.84 13.22
C ARG A 18 6.74 6.40 13.28
N TYR A 19 6.61 7.69 13.52
CA TYR A 19 5.31 8.34 13.54
C TYR A 19 4.61 8.19 12.20
N ARG A 20 5.32 8.42 11.12
CA ARG A 20 4.78 8.29 9.77
C ARG A 20 4.39 6.84 9.47
N GLU A 21 5.24 5.89 9.81
CA GLU A 21 4.96 4.48 9.63
C GLU A 21 3.72 4.06 10.41
N GLN A 22 3.58 4.54 11.65
CA GLN A 22 2.42 4.24 12.47
C GLN A 22 1.16 4.84 11.88
N ALA A 23 1.23 6.07 11.37
CA ALA A 23 0.09 6.72 10.73
C ALA A 23 -0.38 5.94 9.51
N ILE A 24 0.56 5.44 8.71
CA ILE A 24 0.25 4.62 7.54
C ILE A 24 -0.37 3.28 7.97
N ALA A 25 0.18 2.66 9.00
CA ALA A 25 -0.36 1.40 9.52
C ALA A 25 -1.78 1.57 10.04
N ASP A 26 -2.05 2.66 10.76
CA ASP A 26 -3.39 2.98 11.25
C ASP A 26 -4.36 3.22 10.09
N ALA A 27 -3.92 3.94 9.07
CA ALA A 27 -4.73 4.18 7.88
C ALA A 27 -5.04 2.87 7.15
N ALA A 28 -4.07 1.96 7.07
CA ALA A 28 -4.27 0.66 6.46
C ALA A 28 -5.29 -0.19 7.24
N ALA A 29 -5.21 -0.13 8.58
CA ALA A 29 -6.14 -0.87 9.44
C ALA A 29 -7.57 -0.35 9.32
N GLN A 30 -7.74 0.95 9.07
CA GLN A 30 -9.05 1.58 8.94
C GLN A 30 -9.57 1.59 7.50
N TYR A 31 -8.76 1.15 6.55
CA TYR A 31 -9.10 1.19 5.15
C TYR A 31 -10.30 0.29 4.85
N ASP A 32 -11.25 0.84 4.08
CA ASP A 32 -12.43 0.13 3.59
C ASP A 32 -12.52 0.40 2.08
N ARG A 33 -12.40 -0.66 1.29
CA ARG A 33 -12.39 -0.53 -0.18
C ARG A 33 -13.63 0.18 -0.71
N ILE A 34 -14.80 -0.20 -0.23
CA ILE A 34 -16.06 0.33 -0.74
C ILE A 34 -16.23 1.80 -0.39
N ARG A 35 -15.77 2.18 0.80
CA ARG A 35 -15.86 3.56 1.25
C ARG A 35 -14.78 4.45 0.64
N ASP A 36 -13.54 3.94 0.58
CA ASP A 36 -12.36 4.77 0.33
C ASP A 36 -11.93 4.82 -1.13
N LEU A 37 -12.01 3.72 -1.88
CA LEU A 37 -11.54 3.73 -3.26
C LEU A 37 -12.31 4.69 -4.17
N PRO A 38 -13.64 4.86 -4.04
CA PRO A 38 -14.32 5.86 -4.87
C PRO A 38 -13.77 7.26 -4.68
N ARG A 39 -13.32 7.59 -3.47
CA ARG A 39 -12.74 8.90 -3.19
C ARG A 39 -11.29 9.02 -3.67
N LEU A 40 -10.52 7.96 -3.52
CA LEU A 40 -9.08 7.99 -3.84
C LEU A 40 -8.83 7.80 -5.34
N LEU A 41 -9.53 6.87 -5.97
CA LEU A 41 -9.30 6.50 -7.37
C LEU A 41 -10.44 6.90 -8.29
N ARG A 42 -11.51 7.46 -7.76
CA ARG A 42 -12.75 7.68 -8.52
C ARG A 42 -13.21 6.37 -9.18
N ALA A 43 -13.07 5.27 -8.44
CA ALA A 43 -13.41 3.95 -8.95
C ALA A 43 -14.92 3.83 -9.18
N THR A 44 -15.30 3.16 -10.26
CA THR A 44 -16.69 2.89 -10.56
C THR A 44 -17.18 1.67 -9.78
N VAL A 45 -18.50 1.49 -9.74
CA VAL A 45 -19.10 0.31 -9.10
C VAL A 45 -18.58 -0.97 -9.74
N GLU A 46 -18.47 -1.00 -11.06
CA GLU A 46 -17.97 -2.16 -11.79
C GLU A 46 -16.53 -2.48 -11.39
N GLU A 47 -15.69 -1.45 -11.24
CA GLU A 47 -14.32 -1.66 -10.80
C GLU A 47 -14.24 -2.20 -9.38
N LEU A 48 -15.13 -1.72 -8.49
CA LEU A 48 -15.18 -2.20 -7.10
C LEU A 48 -15.70 -3.64 -7.03
N ASP A 49 -16.60 -4.01 -7.92
CA ASP A 49 -17.15 -5.37 -7.97
C ASP A 49 -16.18 -6.37 -8.58
N ASP A 50 -15.13 -5.90 -9.25
CA ASP A 50 -14.12 -6.78 -9.82
C ASP A 50 -13.22 -7.30 -8.71
N THR A 51 -13.52 -8.51 -8.24
CA THR A 51 -12.76 -9.17 -7.18
C THR A 51 -11.63 -10.05 -7.71
N SER A 52 -11.37 -10.02 -9.02
CA SER A 52 -10.30 -10.80 -9.61
C SER A 52 -8.92 -10.32 -9.15
N ILE A 53 -7.93 -11.21 -9.24
CA ILE A 53 -6.54 -10.84 -8.95
C ILE A 53 -6.07 -9.75 -9.91
N LYS A 54 -6.46 -9.86 -11.19
CA LYS A 54 -6.11 -8.85 -12.19
C LYS A 54 -6.68 -7.49 -11.82
N GLY A 55 -7.96 -7.44 -11.41
CA GLY A 55 -8.59 -6.20 -10.98
C GLY A 55 -7.90 -5.60 -9.76
N GLN A 56 -7.52 -6.44 -8.81
CA GLN A 56 -6.80 -5.98 -7.62
C GLN A 56 -5.41 -5.46 -7.98
N ARG A 57 -4.69 -6.12 -8.87
CA ARG A 57 -3.40 -5.63 -9.36
C ARG A 57 -3.53 -4.26 -10.02
N ASN A 58 -4.60 -4.05 -10.79
CA ASN A 58 -4.85 -2.76 -11.42
C ASN A 58 -5.09 -1.67 -10.38
N ARG A 59 -5.86 -1.98 -9.34
CA ARG A 59 -6.09 -1.02 -8.24
C ARG A 59 -4.80 -0.68 -7.51
N VAL A 60 -3.98 -1.68 -7.21
CA VAL A 60 -2.68 -1.48 -6.57
C VAL A 60 -1.79 -0.58 -7.45
N ALA A 61 -1.73 -0.84 -8.75
CA ALA A 61 -0.92 -0.05 -9.67
C ALA A 61 -1.39 1.41 -9.71
N ARG A 62 -2.70 1.64 -9.70
CA ARG A 62 -3.25 3.00 -9.68
C ARG A 62 -2.93 3.72 -8.37
N LEU A 63 -3.07 3.02 -7.25
CA LEU A 63 -2.71 3.59 -5.94
C LEU A 63 -1.23 3.93 -5.87
N LEU A 64 -0.39 3.08 -6.42
CA LEU A 64 1.05 3.32 -6.45
C LEU A 64 1.38 4.58 -7.25
N ARG A 65 0.74 4.79 -8.40
CA ARG A 65 0.94 6.02 -9.19
C ARG A 65 0.50 7.25 -8.40
N LEU A 66 -0.65 7.18 -7.73
CA LEU A 66 -1.10 8.28 -6.89
C LEU A 66 -0.12 8.57 -5.77
N ALA A 67 0.41 7.54 -5.13
CA ALA A 67 1.39 7.70 -4.05
C ALA A 67 2.65 8.38 -4.56
N ARG A 68 3.14 7.98 -5.73
CA ARG A 68 4.33 8.59 -6.35
C ARG A 68 4.09 10.05 -6.71
N ASN A 69 2.90 10.36 -7.23
CA ASN A 69 2.54 11.74 -7.56
C ASN A 69 2.45 12.59 -6.29
N ALA A 70 1.85 12.07 -5.23
CA ALA A 70 1.76 12.77 -3.96
C ALA A 70 3.15 13.02 -3.38
N ALA A 71 4.03 12.03 -3.45
CA ALA A 71 5.40 12.17 -2.96
C ALA A 71 6.15 13.26 -3.72
N ARG A 72 6.00 13.33 -5.04
CA ARG A 72 6.62 14.38 -5.84
C ARG A 72 6.09 15.76 -5.48
N SER A 73 4.77 15.87 -5.32
CA SER A 73 4.15 17.13 -4.91
C SER A 73 4.65 17.59 -3.55
N GLY A 74 4.79 16.65 -2.61
CA GLY A 74 5.31 16.96 -1.28
C GLY A 74 6.76 17.44 -1.32
N ARG A 75 7.62 16.78 -2.11
CA ARG A 75 9.02 17.20 -2.26
C ARG A 75 9.16 18.55 -2.94
N ALA A 76 8.25 18.84 -3.88
CA ALA A 76 8.27 20.13 -4.58
C ALA A 76 7.63 21.26 -3.77
N GLY A 77 7.04 20.94 -2.62
CA GLY A 77 6.35 21.93 -1.80
C GLY A 77 5.12 22.51 -2.47
N HIS A 78 4.44 21.71 -3.29
CA HIS A 78 3.28 22.17 -4.02
C HIS A 78 2.14 22.54 -3.06
N TRP A 79 1.50 23.68 -3.29
CA TRP A 79 0.50 24.21 -2.37
C TRP A 79 -0.74 23.31 -2.21
N THR A 80 -1.02 22.46 -3.20
CA THR A 80 -2.14 21.52 -3.11
C THR A 80 -1.79 20.23 -2.39
N TYR A 81 -0.53 20.05 -1.99
CA TYR A 81 -0.12 18.83 -1.29
C TYR A 81 -0.78 18.73 0.08
N ASP A 82 -1.40 17.61 0.35
CA ASP A 82 -2.06 17.30 1.62
C ASP A 82 -1.43 16.05 2.23
N PRO A 83 -0.69 16.19 3.35
CA PRO A 83 -0.06 15.04 3.99
C PRO A 83 -1.06 13.99 4.46
N HIS A 84 -2.25 14.38 4.91
CA HIS A 84 -3.28 13.43 5.34
C HIS A 84 -3.79 12.60 4.19
N HIS A 85 -4.02 13.23 3.05
CA HIS A 85 -4.44 12.54 1.84
C HIS A 85 -3.35 11.57 1.38
N HIS A 86 -2.09 11.98 1.45
CA HIS A 86 -0.96 11.12 1.10
C HIS A 86 -0.90 9.89 2.00
N VAL A 87 -1.07 10.06 3.31
CA VAL A 87 -1.11 8.93 4.25
C VAL A 87 -2.28 8.00 3.94
N SER A 88 -3.45 8.55 3.58
CA SER A 88 -4.60 7.74 3.20
C SER A 88 -4.31 6.89 1.97
N ILE A 89 -3.65 7.45 0.96
CA ILE A 89 -3.24 6.71 -0.24
C ILE A 89 -2.28 5.58 0.13
N LEU A 90 -1.28 5.88 0.96
CA LEU A 90 -0.30 4.88 1.38
C LEU A 90 -0.93 3.78 2.23
N GLY A 91 -1.90 4.12 3.08
CA GLY A 91 -2.64 3.14 3.86
C GLY A 91 -3.46 2.20 2.98
N ALA A 92 -4.18 2.76 2.01
CA ALA A 92 -4.95 1.97 1.05
C ALA A 92 -4.04 1.06 0.23
N LEU A 93 -2.91 1.59 -0.25
CA LEU A 93 -1.93 0.81 -1.00
C LEU A 93 -1.39 -0.35 -0.16
N LYS A 94 -1.04 -0.09 1.08
CA LYS A 94 -0.54 -1.14 1.98
C LYS A 94 -1.58 -2.23 2.20
N ALA A 95 -2.83 -1.86 2.43
CA ALA A 95 -3.90 -2.83 2.67
C ALA A 95 -4.20 -3.66 1.43
N GLU A 96 -4.31 -3.03 0.26
CA GLU A 96 -4.59 -3.74 -1.00
C GLU A 96 -3.42 -4.64 -1.40
N GLN A 97 -2.19 -4.17 -1.20
CA GLN A 97 -1.00 -4.96 -1.51
C GLN A 97 -0.90 -6.18 -0.60
N ALA A 98 -1.19 -6.03 0.68
CA ALA A 98 -1.16 -7.15 1.63
C ALA A 98 -2.20 -8.21 1.25
N GLU A 99 -3.39 -7.78 0.87
CA GLU A 99 -4.44 -8.71 0.43
C GLU A 99 -4.05 -9.42 -0.86
N LEU A 100 -3.49 -8.67 -1.82
CA LEU A 100 -3.04 -9.24 -3.08
C LEU A 100 -1.93 -10.27 -2.86
N ASP A 101 -0.97 -9.96 -1.99
CA ASP A 101 0.11 -10.88 -1.66
C ASP A 101 -0.43 -12.16 -1.03
N ALA A 102 -1.38 -12.05 -0.10
CA ALA A 102 -1.99 -13.20 0.54
C ALA A 102 -2.74 -14.07 -0.46
N ARG A 103 -3.46 -13.47 -1.40
CA ARG A 103 -4.18 -14.19 -2.44
C ARG A 103 -3.22 -14.88 -3.39
N THR A 104 -2.14 -14.23 -3.75
CA THR A 104 -1.12 -14.80 -4.64
C THR A 104 -0.45 -16.02 -4.00
N VAL A 105 -0.12 -15.92 -2.72
CA VAL A 105 0.47 -17.03 -1.97
C VAL A 105 -0.51 -18.21 -1.92
N ARG A 106 -1.76 -17.97 -1.60
CA ARG A 106 -2.77 -19.04 -1.55
C ARG A 106 -2.94 -19.73 -2.90
N THR A 107 -3.02 -18.95 -3.97
CA THR A 107 -3.15 -19.50 -5.32
C THR A 107 -1.95 -20.36 -5.67
N HIS A 108 -0.76 -19.89 -5.33
CA HIS A 108 0.46 -20.65 -5.59
C HIS A 108 0.49 -21.95 -4.79
N ASP A 109 0.11 -21.91 -3.53
CA ASP A 109 0.07 -23.09 -2.67
C ASP A 109 -0.95 -24.11 -3.16
N GLU A 110 -2.08 -23.66 -3.70
CA GLU A 110 -3.09 -24.54 -4.24
C GLU A 110 -2.65 -25.24 -5.52
N VAL A 111 -1.89 -24.53 -6.35
CA VAL A 111 -1.49 -25.03 -7.66
C VAL A 111 -0.19 -25.82 -7.59
N ALA A 112 0.80 -25.35 -6.88
CA ALA A 112 2.13 -25.95 -6.85
C ALA A 112 2.14 -27.39 -6.32
N PRO A 113 1.50 -27.73 -5.20
CA PRO A 113 1.52 -29.10 -4.70
C PRO A 113 1.00 -30.13 -5.69
N PRO A 114 -0.14 -29.90 -6.36
CA PRO A 114 -0.59 -30.85 -7.37
C PRO A 114 0.40 -31.07 -8.50
N VAL A 115 1.06 -29.99 -8.94
CA VAL A 115 2.06 -30.08 -10.00
C VAL A 115 3.25 -30.92 -9.55
N TYR A 116 3.77 -30.67 -8.37
CA TYR A 116 4.89 -31.41 -7.84
C TYR A 116 4.51 -32.87 -7.57
N ALA A 117 3.34 -33.10 -7.06
CA ALA A 117 2.87 -34.45 -6.80
C ALA A 117 2.77 -35.24 -8.10
N ARG A 118 2.29 -34.67 -9.17
CA ARG A 118 2.18 -35.36 -10.46
C ARG A 118 3.52 -35.68 -11.06
N THR A 119 4.48 -34.80 -10.91
CA THR A 119 5.79 -34.99 -11.52
C THR A 119 6.47 -36.24 -11.01
N PRO A 120 6.62 -36.48 -9.71
CA PRO A 120 7.23 -37.72 -9.24
C PRO A 120 6.37 -38.94 -9.51
N ILE A 121 5.07 -38.81 -9.51
CA ILE A 121 4.17 -39.95 -9.70
C ILE A 121 4.19 -40.43 -11.12
N SER A 122 4.52 -39.62 -12.02
CA SER A 122 4.52 -39.99 -13.45
C SER A 122 5.52 -41.06 -13.80
N THR A 123 6.29 -41.48 -12.88
CA THR A 123 7.21 -42.58 -13.07
C THR A 123 6.52 -43.90 -13.30
#